data_e65a39c868ed363c39bd84c17765edf1
#
_entry.id   e65a39c868ed363c39bd84c17765edf1
#
_cell.length_a   1.000
_cell.length_b   1.000
_cell.length_c   1.000
_cell.angle_alpha   90.00
_cell.angle_beta   90.00
_cell.angle_gamma   90.00
#
_symmetry.space_group_name_H-M   'P 1'
#
loop_
_entity.id
_entity.type
_entity.pdbx_description
1 polymer ?
#
loop_
_entity_poly.entity_id
_entity_poly.type
_entity_poly.pdbx_seq_one_letter_code
_entity_poly.pdbx_strand_id
1 'polypeptide(L)'
;LYGYAAINLFVVTVGSAVLWESLCLKAMGLPQSQLKDSSALLTGWLIALTLPPWAPWWIGVSGSFIAIVIGKQIFGGIGQNVFNPAMLARVALLISFPVQMTTWISPEVGFSGMSLSQSLSITFGLADIPDGMTGASSLGHLKTELSKGTGALEVLSSDFNLYNSFMGNTYSSMGESSA
;
A
#
# COMPACT_ATOMS: atom_id res chain seq x y z
N LEU A 1 -6.70 -11.02 -6.20
CA LEU A 1 -6.78 -10.03 -7.27
C LEU A 1 -5.39 -9.63 -7.77
N TYR A 2 -4.47 -9.23 -6.92
CA TYR A 2 -3.17 -8.65 -7.29
C TYR A 2 -1.97 -9.63 -7.26
N GLY A 3 -2.22 -10.92 -7.10
CA GLY A 3 -1.21 -11.98 -7.15
C GLY A 3 -0.27 -12.06 -5.93
N TYR A 4 0.81 -12.84 -6.08
CA TYR A 4 1.76 -13.13 -4.99
C TYR A 4 2.57 -11.92 -4.52
N ALA A 5 2.87 -10.95 -5.39
CA ALA A 5 3.65 -9.77 -5.02
C ALA A 5 2.91 -8.90 -3.98
N ALA A 6 1.59 -8.78 -4.09
CA ALA A 6 0.77 -8.10 -3.08
C ALA A 6 0.82 -8.82 -1.71
N ILE A 7 0.77 -10.15 -1.71
CA ILE A 7 0.89 -10.95 -0.47
C ILE A 7 2.29 -10.76 0.14
N ASN A 8 3.35 -10.78 -0.66
CA ASN A 8 4.72 -10.58 -0.19
C ASN A 8 4.86 -9.20 0.47
N LEU A 9 4.40 -8.14 -0.20
CA LEU A 9 4.44 -6.78 0.34
C LEU A 9 3.61 -6.67 1.63
N PHE A 10 2.44 -7.30 1.67
CA PHE A 10 1.59 -7.34 2.86
C PHE A 10 2.32 -7.97 4.05
N VAL A 11 2.93 -9.15 3.85
CA VAL A 11 3.67 -9.86 4.90
C VAL A 11 4.88 -9.05 5.37
N VAL A 12 5.63 -8.44 4.45
CA VAL A 12 6.78 -7.59 4.78
C VAL A 12 6.34 -6.38 5.59
N THR A 13 5.25 -5.71 5.19
CA THR A 13 4.75 -4.51 5.88
C THR A 13 4.26 -4.83 7.29
N VAL A 14 3.44 -5.87 7.45
CA VAL A 14 2.93 -6.29 8.76
C VAL A 14 4.07 -6.80 9.66
N GLY A 15 4.95 -7.62 9.10
CA GLY A 15 6.11 -8.15 9.84
C GLY A 15 7.05 -7.04 10.31
N SER A 16 7.34 -6.07 9.46
CA SER A 16 8.17 -4.91 9.82
C SER A 16 7.51 -4.02 10.89
N ALA A 17 6.17 -3.86 10.87
CA ALA A 17 5.46 -3.11 11.91
C ALA A 17 5.63 -3.74 13.30
N VAL A 18 5.50 -5.07 13.39
CA VAL A 18 5.73 -5.81 14.64
C VAL A 18 7.19 -5.74 15.08
N LEU A 19 8.13 -5.83 14.14
CA LEU A 19 9.56 -5.68 14.43
C LEU A 19 9.90 -4.29 14.99
N TRP A 20 9.41 -3.22 14.37
CA TRP A 20 9.62 -1.86 14.85
C TRP A 20 9.04 -1.64 16.24
N GLU A 21 7.86 -2.17 16.54
CA GLU A 21 7.29 -2.09 17.88
C GLU A 21 8.13 -2.85 18.89
N SER A 22 8.55 -4.07 18.58
CA SER A 22 9.43 -4.85 19.45
C SER A 22 10.75 -4.13 19.75
N LEU A 23 11.35 -3.50 18.73
CA LEU A 23 12.58 -2.72 18.89
C LEU A 23 12.36 -1.48 19.77
N CYS A 24 11.27 -0.75 19.58
CA CYS A 24 10.92 0.40 20.41
C CYS A 24 10.69 0.00 21.87
N LEU A 25 9.92 -1.06 22.12
CA LEU A 25 9.70 -1.55 23.48
C LEU A 25 11.00 -1.95 24.18
N LYS A 26 11.92 -2.63 23.47
CA LYS A 26 13.26 -2.93 23.99
C LYS A 26 14.06 -1.68 24.30
N ALA A 27 14.07 -0.69 23.41
CA ALA A 27 14.82 0.55 23.59
C ALA A 27 14.29 1.37 24.77
N MET A 28 12.98 1.32 25.02
CA MET A 28 12.33 2.00 26.15
C MET A 28 12.36 1.19 27.45
N GLY A 29 12.90 -0.03 27.45
CA GLY A 29 12.91 -0.91 28.63
C GLY A 29 11.52 -1.42 29.04
N LEU A 30 10.54 -1.41 28.12
CA LEU A 30 9.19 -1.85 28.37
C LEU A 30 9.03 -3.36 28.13
N PRO A 31 8.08 -4.02 28.83
CA PRO A 31 7.90 -5.45 28.69
C PRO A 31 7.34 -5.80 27.31
N GLN A 32 7.91 -6.82 26.66
CA GLN A 32 7.48 -7.32 25.35
C GLN A 32 6.04 -7.90 25.38
N SER A 33 5.45 -8.07 26.56
CA SER A 33 4.04 -8.49 26.67
C SER A 33 3.05 -7.51 26.05
N GLN A 34 3.44 -6.25 25.87
CA GLN A 34 2.62 -5.24 25.16
C GLN A 34 2.42 -5.56 23.68
N LEU A 35 3.29 -6.36 23.05
CA LEU A 35 3.04 -6.85 21.67
C LEU A 35 1.78 -7.70 21.55
N LYS A 36 1.29 -8.29 22.65
CA LYS A 36 0.09 -9.14 22.67
C LYS A 36 -1.21 -8.37 22.41
N ASP A 37 -1.19 -7.05 22.53
CA ASP A 37 -2.35 -6.20 22.22
C ASP A 37 -2.67 -6.15 20.72
N SER A 38 -1.78 -6.68 19.86
CA SER A 38 -1.93 -6.77 18.41
C SER A 38 -2.09 -5.42 17.69
N SER A 39 -1.84 -4.30 18.37
CA SER A 39 -2.01 -2.97 17.78
C SER A 39 -1.02 -2.68 16.65
N ALA A 40 0.23 -3.18 16.76
CA ALA A 40 1.22 -3.07 15.68
C ALA A 40 0.79 -3.89 14.46
N LEU A 41 0.24 -5.08 14.70
CA LEU A 41 -0.27 -5.94 13.66
C LEU A 41 -1.42 -5.24 12.91
N LEU A 42 -2.39 -4.67 13.65
CA LEU A 42 -3.49 -3.90 13.06
C LEU A 42 -3.00 -2.68 12.29
N THR A 43 -2.05 -1.92 12.85
CA THR A 43 -1.48 -0.76 12.17
C THR A 43 -0.76 -1.16 10.89
N GLY A 44 0.07 -2.20 10.92
CA GLY A 44 0.75 -2.76 9.75
C GLY A 44 -0.22 -3.26 8.69
N TRP A 45 -1.31 -3.91 9.11
CA TRP A 45 -2.39 -4.36 8.24
C TRP A 45 -3.05 -3.18 7.50
N LEU A 46 -3.44 -2.14 8.25
CA LEU A 46 -4.05 -0.95 7.66
C LEU A 46 -3.12 -0.26 6.65
N ILE A 47 -1.82 -0.15 6.96
CA ILE A 47 -0.84 0.40 6.02
C ILE A 47 -0.77 -0.47 4.77
N ALA A 48 -0.59 -1.78 4.93
CA ALA A 48 -0.46 -2.70 3.80
C ALA A 48 -1.64 -2.58 2.83
N LEU A 49 -2.87 -2.48 3.35
CA LEU A 49 -4.07 -2.30 2.53
C LEU A 49 -4.10 -0.97 1.77
N THR A 50 -3.39 0.05 2.23
CA THR A 50 -3.35 1.38 1.58
C THR A 50 -2.19 1.54 0.59
N LEU A 51 -1.26 0.60 0.56
CA LEU A 51 -0.14 0.61 -0.39
C LEU A 51 -0.56 0.12 -1.77
N PRO A 52 0.11 0.58 -2.86
CA PRO A 52 0.02 -0.05 -4.16
C PRO A 52 0.46 -1.52 -4.08
N PRO A 53 -0.24 -2.44 -4.76
CA PRO A 53 -0.04 -3.89 -4.57
C PRO A 53 1.38 -4.40 -4.85
N TRP A 54 2.12 -3.75 -5.74
CA TRP A 54 3.48 -4.15 -6.15
C TRP A 54 4.53 -3.09 -5.79
N ALA A 55 4.27 -2.26 -4.79
CA ALA A 55 5.28 -1.34 -4.29
C ALA A 55 6.51 -2.11 -3.78
N PRO A 56 7.73 -1.57 -3.91
CA PRO A 56 8.94 -2.19 -3.39
C PRO A 56 8.86 -2.43 -1.87
N TRP A 57 9.48 -3.50 -1.39
CA TRP A 57 9.47 -3.90 0.02
C TRP A 57 9.84 -2.78 1.00
N TRP A 58 10.81 -1.92 0.61
CA TRP A 58 11.28 -0.82 1.45
C TRP A 58 10.24 0.27 1.69
N ILE A 59 9.24 0.41 0.80
CA ILE A 59 8.07 1.29 1.02
C ILE A 59 7.24 0.76 2.20
N GLY A 60 7.00 -0.54 2.26
CA GLY A 60 6.31 -1.17 3.39
C GLY A 60 7.07 -1.03 4.69
N VAL A 61 8.38 -1.23 4.67
CA VAL A 61 9.26 -1.10 5.85
C VAL A 61 9.35 0.34 6.35
N SER A 62 9.54 1.30 5.44
CA SER A 62 9.60 2.73 5.81
C SER A 62 8.24 3.26 6.28
N GLY A 63 7.15 2.83 5.65
CA GLY A 63 5.79 3.16 6.09
C GLY A 63 5.50 2.63 7.51
N SER A 64 5.86 1.38 7.77
CA SER A 64 5.75 0.79 9.11
C SER A 64 6.60 1.50 10.14
N PHE A 65 7.82 1.93 9.78
CA PHE A 65 8.67 2.74 10.64
C PHE A 65 8.00 4.06 11.03
N ILE A 66 7.52 4.81 10.03
CA ILE A 66 6.85 6.09 10.26
C ILE A 66 5.60 5.89 11.15
N ALA A 67 4.80 4.89 10.87
CA ALA A 67 3.58 4.64 11.64
C ALA A 67 3.87 4.24 13.09
N ILE A 68 4.74 3.24 13.29
CA ILE A 68 4.98 2.66 14.61
C ILE A 68 5.91 3.55 15.44
N VAL A 69 7.05 3.97 14.90
CA VAL A 69 8.02 4.75 15.67
C VAL A 69 7.52 6.18 15.83
N ILE A 70 7.27 6.87 14.73
CA ILE A 70 6.93 8.30 14.75
C ILE A 70 5.46 8.51 15.13
N GLY A 71 4.54 7.73 14.55
CA GLY A 71 3.10 7.94 14.74
C GLY A 71 2.54 7.39 16.04
N LYS A 72 3.21 6.41 16.66
CA LYS A 72 2.71 5.71 17.85
C LYS A 72 3.68 5.79 19.05
N GLN A 73 4.90 5.29 18.93
CA GLN A 73 5.78 5.07 20.08
C GLN A 73 6.36 6.37 20.65
N ILE A 74 6.66 7.37 19.82
CA ILE A 74 7.14 8.68 20.30
C ILE A 74 6.09 9.35 21.22
N PHE A 75 4.81 9.13 20.98
CA PHE A 75 3.74 9.69 21.80
C PHE A 75 3.39 8.87 23.06
N GLY A 76 4.03 7.71 23.26
CA GLY A 76 3.81 6.86 24.43
C GLY A 76 3.00 5.59 24.18
N GLY A 77 2.72 5.24 22.93
CA GLY A 77 2.06 3.99 22.57
C GLY A 77 0.54 4.12 22.37
N ILE A 78 -0.19 3.04 22.64
CA ILE A 78 -1.63 2.97 22.38
C ILE A 78 -2.41 4.03 23.19
N GLY A 79 -3.33 4.70 22.49
CA GLY A 79 -4.22 5.69 23.11
C GLY A 79 -3.61 7.07 23.32
N GLN A 80 -2.29 7.23 23.10
CA GLN A 80 -1.58 8.50 23.24
C GLN A 80 -1.28 9.17 21.87
N ASN A 81 -1.60 8.51 20.77
CA ASN A 81 -1.30 9.02 19.42
C ASN A 81 -2.23 10.18 19.07
N VAL A 82 -1.64 11.27 18.61
CA VAL A 82 -2.37 12.47 18.14
C VAL A 82 -3.09 12.20 16.83
N PHE A 83 -2.51 11.37 15.95
CA PHE A 83 -3.04 11.01 14.63
C PHE A 83 -3.19 9.50 14.51
N ASN A 84 -3.99 9.08 13.52
CA ASN A 84 -4.00 7.67 13.11
C ASN A 84 -2.62 7.32 12.51
N PRO A 85 -1.85 6.38 13.12
CA PRO A 85 -0.49 6.08 12.69
C PRO A 85 -0.40 5.59 11.25
N ALA A 86 -1.36 4.78 10.79
CA ALA A 86 -1.38 4.27 9.43
C ALA A 86 -1.62 5.39 8.40
N MET A 87 -2.52 6.32 8.70
CA MET A 87 -2.79 7.46 7.82
C MET A 87 -1.63 8.44 7.78
N LEU A 88 -0.96 8.68 8.92
CA LEU A 88 0.26 9.48 8.97
C LEU A 88 1.34 8.90 8.04
N ALA A 89 1.56 7.58 8.11
CA ALA A 89 2.52 6.90 7.24
C ALA A 89 2.13 7.01 5.76
N ARG A 90 0.85 6.79 5.42
CA ARG A 90 0.37 6.94 4.04
C ARG A 90 0.65 8.33 3.47
N VAL A 91 0.31 9.38 4.22
CA VAL A 91 0.54 10.76 3.79
C VAL A 91 2.03 11.06 3.64
N ALA A 92 2.84 10.64 4.60
CA ALA A 92 4.29 10.82 4.55
C ALA A 92 4.92 10.12 3.34
N LEU A 93 4.53 8.88 3.06
CA LEU A 93 4.99 8.13 1.89
C LEU A 93 4.55 8.77 0.58
N LEU A 94 3.30 9.24 0.49
CA LEU A 94 2.77 9.87 -0.71
C LEU A 94 3.52 11.17 -1.06
N ILE A 95 3.92 11.94 -0.04
CA ILE A 95 4.69 13.18 -0.24
C ILE A 95 6.15 12.86 -0.58
N SER A 96 6.75 11.86 0.09
CA SER A 96 8.17 11.54 -0.07
C SER A 96 8.46 10.70 -1.31
N PHE A 97 7.57 9.81 -1.69
CA PHE A 97 7.73 8.82 -2.76
C PHE A 97 6.50 8.75 -3.68
N PRO A 98 6.13 9.86 -4.33
CA PRO A 98 4.89 9.94 -5.10
C PRO A 98 4.83 8.91 -6.23
N VAL A 99 5.94 8.64 -6.92
CA VAL A 99 5.97 7.69 -8.03
C VAL A 99 5.59 6.30 -7.57
N GLN A 100 6.23 5.80 -6.50
CA GLN A 100 5.97 4.46 -5.96
C GLN A 100 4.56 4.34 -5.37
N MET A 101 4.01 5.43 -4.84
CA MET A 101 2.68 5.46 -4.23
C MET A 101 1.53 5.66 -5.23
N THR A 102 1.83 6.00 -6.48
CA THR A 102 0.83 6.24 -7.53
C THR A 102 0.97 5.29 -8.73
N THR A 103 1.86 4.31 -8.66
CA THR A 103 1.99 3.26 -9.67
C THR A 103 1.00 2.13 -9.36
N TRP A 104 -0.06 2.05 -10.15
CA TRP A 104 -1.13 1.07 -9.97
C TRP A 104 -0.98 -0.10 -10.93
N ILE A 105 -1.38 -1.28 -10.49
CA ILE A 105 -1.32 -2.52 -11.27
C ILE A 105 -2.74 -2.96 -11.61
N SER A 106 -2.92 -3.51 -12.83
CA SER A 106 -4.20 -4.10 -13.22
C SER A 106 -4.55 -5.29 -12.33
N PRO A 107 -5.77 -5.35 -11.76
CA PRO A 107 -6.21 -6.50 -10.98
C PRO A 107 -6.35 -7.79 -11.81
N GLU A 108 -6.42 -7.69 -13.14
CA GLU A 108 -6.52 -8.84 -14.05
C GLU A 108 -5.26 -9.72 -14.08
N VAL A 109 -4.13 -9.19 -13.65
CA VAL A 109 -2.86 -9.95 -13.59
C VAL A 109 -2.96 -11.16 -12.65
N GLY A 110 -3.68 -11.04 -11.54
CA GLY A 110 -4.02 -12.14 -10.63
C GLY A 110 -2.86 -13.10 -10.29
N PHE A 111 -3.22 -14.35 -9.96
CA PHE A 111 -2.25 -15.42 -9.66
C PHE A 111 -1.73 -16.15 -10.90
N SER A 112 -2.37 -15.99 -12.06
CA SER A 112 -2.04 -16.69 -13.30
C SER A 112 -0.90 -16.03 -14.10
N GLY A 113 -0.58 -14.79 -13.80
CA GLY A 113 0.39 -14.00 -14.58
C GLY A 113 1.85 -14.15 -14.14
N MET A 114 2.13 -14.58 -12.90
CA MET A 114 3.50 -14.63 -12.37
C MET A 114 3.72 -15.77 -11.39
N SER A 115 4.95 -16.35 -11.45
CA SER A 115 5.42 -17.30 -10.46
C SER A 115 5.79 -16.61 -9.14
N LEU A 116 5.82 -17.39 -8.04
CA LEU A 116 6.29 -16.90 -6.73
C LEU A 116 7.69 -16.29 -6.78
N SER A 117 8.61 -16.92 -7.53
CA SER A 117 9.99 -16.44 -7.65
C SER A 117 10.08 -15.08 -8.36
N GLN A 118 9.31 -14.88 -9.43
CA GLN A 118 9.23 -13.60 -10.13
C GLN A 118 8.62 -12.51 -9.25
N SER A 119 7.56 -12.85 -8.51
CA SER A 119 6.91 -11.92 -7.58
C SER A 119 7.83 -11.49 -6.44
N LEU A 120 8.64 -12.41 -5.91
CA LEU A 120 9.68 -12.07 -4.92
C LEU A 120 10.74 -11.15 -5.53
N SER A 121 11.22 -11.45 -6.74
CA SER A 121 12.21 -10.62 -7.42
C SER A 121 11.71 -9.18 -7.62
N ILE A 122 10.46 -8.98 -7.99
CA ILE A 122 9.85 -7.65 -8.14
C ILE A 122 9.74 -6.96 -6.77
N THR A 123 9.19 -7.66 -5.76
CA THR A 123 9.03 -7.09 -4.41
C THR A 123 10.37 -6.62 -3.84
N PHE A 124 11.44 -7.39 -4.04
CA PHE A 124 12.78 -7.06 -3.54
C PHE A 124 13.61 -6.19 -4.48
N GLY A 125 13.06 -5.74 -5.61
CA GLY A 125 13.73 -4.85 -6.56
C GLY A 125 14.84 -5.51 -7.37
N LEU A 126 14.78 -6.84 -7.53
CA LEU A 126 15.72 -7.63 -8.35
C LEU A 126 15.26 -7.75 -9.80
N ALA A 127 14.01 -7.42 -10.08
CA ALA A 127 13.42 -7.38 -11.42
C ALA A 127 12.46 -6.20 -11.51
N ASP A 128 12.39 -5.60 -12.69
CA ASP A 128 11.43 -4.52 -12.99
C ASP A 128 10.02 -5.08 -13.19
N ILE A 129 9.04 -4.21 -13.00
CA ILE A 129 7.64 -4.53 -13.31
C ILE A 129 7.52 -4.64 -14.84
N PRO A 130 6.95 -5.72 -15.39
CA PRO A 130 6.81 -5.86 -16.84
C PRO A 130 5.99 -4.71 -17.43
N ASP A 131 6.44 -4.23 -18.60
CA ASP A 131 5.76 -3.18 -19.34
C ASP A 131 4.31 -3.58 -19.68
N GLY A 132 3.41 -2.61 -19.60
CA GLY A 132 1.99 -2.81 -19.91
C GLY A 132 1.12 -3.31 -18.75
N MET A 133 1.70 -3.67 -17.60
CA MET A 133 0.94 -4.07 -16.39
C MET A 133 0.58 -2.88 -15.50
N THR A 134 1.28 -1.76 -15.65
CA THR A 134 1.00 -0.53 -14.90
C THR A 134 0.03 0.37 -15.64
N GLY A 135 -0.88 0.99 -14.92
CA GLY A 135 -1.83 1.93 -15.48
C GLY A 135 -2.10 3.12 -14.56
N ALA A 136 -2.67 4.17 -15.14
CA ALA A 136 -3.16 5.28 -14.36
C ALA A 136 -4.48 4.91 -13.67
N SER A 137 -4.72 5.44 -12.47
CA SER A 137 -6.06 5.36 -11.88
C SER A 137 -7.09 6.05 -12.81
N SER A 138 -8.36 5.65 -12.72
CA SER A 138 -9.44 6.25 -13.56
C SER A 138 -9.47 7.77 -13.48
N LEU A 139 -9.20 8.35 -12.31
CA LEU A 139 -9.07 9.79 -12.14
C LEU A 139 -7.80 10.37 -12.76
N GLY A 140 -6.70 9.62 -12.72
CA GLY A 140 -5.44 10.01 -13.38
C GLY A 140 -5.59 10.05 -14.89
N HIS A 141 -6.24 9.05 -15.47
CA HIS A 141 -6.55 8.99 -16.89
C HIS A 141 -7.47 10.15 -17.31
N LEU A 142 -8.57 10.36 -16.55
CA LEU A 142 -9.49 11.49 -16.79
C LEU A 142 -8.74 12.84 -16.78
N LYS A 143 -7.86 13.07 -15.79
CA LYS A 143 -7.07 14.31 -15.72
C LYS A 143 -6.16 14.49 -16.92
N THR A 144 -5.55 13.42 -17.41
CA THR A 144 -4.67 13.46 -18.60
C THR A 144 -5.46 13.76 -19.86
N GLU A 145 -6.61 13.12 -20.06
CA GLU A 145 -7.47 13.35 -21.23
C GLU A 145 -8.10 14.76 -21.23
N LEU A 146 -8.51 15.25 -20.06
CA LEU A 146 -8.96 16.65 -19.93
C LEU A 146 -7.86 17.66 -20.28
N SER A 147 -6.60 17.37 -19.95
CA SER A 147 -5.49 18.22 -20.35
C SER A 147 -5.21 18.22 -21.87
N LYS A 148 -5.65 17.18 -22.57
CA LYS A 148 -5.61 17.09 -24.04
C LYS A 148 -6.82 17.74 -24.73
N GLY A 149 -7.83 18.21 -23.97
CA GLY A 149 -9.01 18.90 -24.48
C GLY A 149 -10.20 18.01 -24.79
N THR A 150 -10.18 16.72 -24.40
CA THR A 150 -11.33 15.83 -24.52
C THR A 150 -12.41 16.15 -23.50
N GLY A 151 -13.69 15.97 -23.85
CA GLY A 151 -14.81 16.25 -22.96
C GLY A 151 -14.86 15.29 -21.78
N ALA A 152 -15.05 15.78 -20.55
CA ALA A 152 -15.09 14.97 -19.34
C ALA A 152 -16.14 13.85 -19.38
N LEU A 153 -17.32 14.14 -19.96
CA LEU A 153 -18.41 13.17 -20.08
C LEU A 153 -18.08 12.04 -21.07
N GLU A 154 -17.33 12.34 -22.12
CA GLU A 154 -16.92 11.37 -23.14
C GLU A 154 -15.93 10.36 -22.54
N VAL A 155 -14.94 10.84 -21.82
CA VAL A 155 -13.94 9.99 -21.12
C VAL A 155 -14.61 9.14 -20.04
N LEU A 156 -15.50 9.73 -19.24
CA LEU A 156 -16.23 8.99 -18.21
C LEU A 156 -17.12 7.89 -18.79
N SER A 157 -17.77 8.15 -19.93
CA SER A 157 -18.64 7.14 -20.55
C SER A 157 -17.86 5.99 -21.20
N SER A 158 -16.62 6.22 -21.66
CA SER A 158 -15.77 5.19 -22.26
C SER A 158 -15.07 4.31 -21.24
N ASP A 159 -14.56 4.92 -20.15
CA ASP A 159 -13.67 4.23 -19.20
C ASP A 159 -14.38 3.75 -17.93
N PHE A 160 -15.53 4.36 -17.58
CA PHE A 160 -16.22 4.05 -16.36
C PHE A 160 -17.27 2.96 -16.55
N ASN A 161 -16.91 1.74 -16.17
CA ASN A 161 -17.84 0.62 -16.12
C ASN A 161 -18.27 0.35 -14.68
N LEU A 162 -19.52 0.67 -14.33
CA LEU A 162 -20.10 0.47 -13.00
C LEU A 162 -19.94 -0.96 -12.48
N TYR A 163 -20.11 -1.95 -13.35
CA TYR A 163 -19.98 -3.36 -12.97
C TYR A 163 -18.53 -3.71 -12.59
N ASN A 164 -17.55 -3.29 -13.40
CA ASN A 164 -16.13 -3.52 -13.11
C ASN A 164 -15.69 -2.79 -11.84
N SER A 165 -16.18 -1.57 -11.64
CA SER A 165 -15.89 -0.80 -10.42
C SER A 165 -16.47 -1.48 -9.18
N PHE A 166 -17.69 -1.98 -9.24
CA PHE A 166 -18.33 -2.71 -8.15
C PHE A 166 -17.64 -4.05 -7.86
N MET A 167 -17.19 -4.76 -8.88
CA MET A 167 -16.44 -6.02 -8.75
C MET A 167 -14.98 -5.82 -8.32
N GLY A 168 -14.49 -4.59 -8.24
CA GLY A 168 -13.12 -4.29 -7.84
C GLY A 168 -12.06 -4.43 -8.92
N ASN A 169 -12.46 -4.51 -10.19
CA ASN A 169 -11.54 -4.55 -11.33
C ASN A 169 -11.11 -3.13 -11.72
N THR A 170 -10.53 -2.40 -10.77
CA THR A 170 -10.05 -1.03 -10.97
C THR A 170 -8.61 -0.90 -10.48
N TYR A 171 -7.87 0.03 -11.08
CA TYR A 171 -6.52 0.37 -10.62
C TYR A 171 -6.60 1.11 -9.28
N SER A 172 -6.30 0.44 -8.19
CA SER A 172 -6.44 0.97 -6.85
C SER A 172 -5.50 0.29 -5.85
N SER A 173 -5.50 0.75 -4.60
CA SER A 173 -4.80 0.08 -3.51
C SER A 173 -5.47 -1.26 -3.16
N MET A 174 -4.75 -2.13 -2.43
CA MET A 174 -5.25 -3.45 -2.04
C MET A 174 -6.55 -3.41 -1.24
N GLY A 175 -6.80 -2.34 -0.49
CA GLY A 175 -8.00 -2.18 0.34
C GLY A 175 -9.12 -1.35 -0.29
N GLU A 176 -8.86 -0.71 -1.44
CA GLU A 176 -9.82 0.17 -2.13
C GLU A 176 -10.36 -0.46 -3.43
N SER A 177 -10.00 -1.71 -3.70
CA SER A 177 -10.33 -2.41 -4.95
C SER A 177 -11.77 -2.92 -5.04
N SER A 178 -12.57 -2.81 -3.99
CA SER A 178 -13.98 -3.21 -3.98
C SER A 178 -14.79 -2.24 -3.13
N ALA A 179 -15.86 -1.75 -3.66
CA ALA A 179 -16.83 -0.94 -2.91
C ALA A 179 -17.85 -1.82 -2.20
#